data_8f357916651bcef6d69bffd009fedd20
#
_entry.id   8f357916651bcef6d69bffd009fedd20
#
_cell.length_a   1.000
_cell.length_b   1.000
_cell.length_c   1.000
_cell.angle_alpha   90.00
_cell.angle_beta   90.00
_cell.angle_gamma   90.00
#
_symmetry.space_group_name_H-M   'P 1'
#
loop_
_entity.id
_entity.type
_entity.pdbx_description
1 polymer ?
#
loop_
_entity_poly.entity_id
_entity_poly.type
_entity_poly.pdbx_seq_one_letter_code
_entity_poly.pdbx_strand_id
1 'polypeptide(L)'
;MKNMLFMMVLFCVSSLAGQARNVNANSFDDSLRSEADKLLTEWMDAFLAYQYTCSDSALDGGVLCPACARMHGRIGDAVLPLMYLAEKTGNQKYLLGAKRLMAWMENVHRPDGSWMNDVHVSDWNGTTVFAAIALYEALHYHGHLLDDSTHHHWKQRLVEAGEFMMNNPFIYSRRREGMRNMNVNYSASATYALYAIGEMCNRPEFKKEAGEIARGLKEYFTANDCFLYGEGPNIASETPNGCRPVDLLYNVEESLPNMAYYAVMANDMELFSLVERSMETHLEFMLPDGAWDNSWGTRSFKWTYWGGRTSDGFMGGYYLMAAARHPECLEAIRRNIRLLSKATHGGLLYGGMHYFASGVSPCIHHTFGHAKALASFLELP
;
A
#
# COMPACT_ATOMS: atom_id res chain seq x y z
N MET A 1 -18.19 19.85 -1.39
CA MET A 1 -19.10 18.75 -1.08
C MET A 1 -18.41 17.39 -0.92
N LYS A 2 -17.21 17.17 -1.50
CA LYS A 2 -16.49 15.87 -1.44
C LYS A 2 -15.85 15.56 -0.07
N ASN A 3 -15.40 16.57 0.68
CA ASN A 3 -14.87 16.39 2.04
C ASN A 3 -15.93 16.12 3.11
N MET A 4 -17.20 16.32 2.77
CA MET A 4 -18.30 16.19 3.74
C MET A 4 -18.73 14.73 3.98
N LEU A 5 -18.56 13.83 3.01
CA LEU A 5 -18.96 12.43 3.17
C LEU A 5 -17.92 11.65 3.99
N PHE A 6 -16.64 11.91 3.76
CA PHE A 6 -15.55 11.33 4.57
C PHE A 6 -15.55 11.87 6.01
N MET A 7 -15.84 13.18 6.17
CA MET A 7 -16.06 13.79 7.50
C MET A 7 -17.32 13.23 8.19
N MET A 8 -18.39 12.86 7.47
CA MET A 8 -19.60 12.31 8.10
C MET A 8 -19.37 10.91 8.68
N VAL A 9 -18.56 10.07 8.04
CA VAL A 9 -18.24 8.73 8.57
C VAL A 9 -17.33 8.84 9.80
N LEU A 10 -16.36 9.76 9.80
CA LEU A 10 -15.57 10.10 10.99
C LEU A 10 -16.45 10.75 12.09
N PHE A 11 -17.46 11.55 11.73
CA PHE A 11 -18.38 12.14 12.71
C PHE A 11 -19.30 11.09 13.36
N CYS A 12 -19.71 10.05 12.67
CA CYS A 12 -20.46 8.96 13.30
C CYS A 12 -19.60 8.11 14.25
N VAL A 13 -18.30 7.95 13.97
CA VAL A 13 -17.34 7.30 14.87
C VAL A 13 -16.93 8.26 16.02
N SER A 14 -16.84 9.57 15.75
CA SER A 14 -16.45 10.58 16.75
C SER A 14 -17.60 11.08 17.62
N SER A 15 -18.88 10.89 17.27
CA SER A 15 -20.01 11.28 18.13
C SER A 15 -20.18 10.37 19.37
N LEU A 16 -19.49 9.23 19.41
CA LEU A 16 -19.35 8.38 20.61
C LEU A 16 -18.12 8.75 21.46
N ALA A 17 -17.21 9.57 20.95
CA ALA A 17 -15.99 10.02 21.63
C ALA A 17 -16.03 11.53 21.95
N GLY A 18 -17.16 12.00 22.49
CA GLY A 18 -17.29 13.36 23.01
C GLY A 18 -16.51 13.57 24.31
N GLN A 19 -15.17 13.49 24.29
CA GLN A 19 -14.33 14.05 25.35
C GLN A 19 -13.01 14.58 24.77
N ALA A 20 -12.82 15.86 24.96
CA ALA A 20 -11.59 16.66 24.93
C ALA A 20 -10.42 16.08 24.09
N ARG A 21 -10.28 16.51 22.83
CA ARG A 21 -9.00 16.46 22.11
C ARG A 21 -7.96 17.25 22.91
N ASN A 22 -7.04 16.55 23.52
CA ASN A 22 -5.95 17.12 24.29
C ASN A 22 -5.02 17.86 23.31
N VAL A 23 -4.65 19.10 23.63
CA VAL A 23 -3.71 19.93 22.83
C VAL A 23 -2.40 19.19 22.53
N ASN A 24 -2.00 18.26 23.41
CA ASN A 24 -0.83 17.40 23.23
C ASN A 24 -0.98 16.35 22.11
N ALA A 25 -2.19 15.89 21.80
CA ALA A 25 -2.39 14.91 20.73
C ALA A 25 -2.21 15.54 19.34
N ASN A 26 -2.68 16.79 19.15
CA ASN A 26 -2.52 17.49 17.88
C ASN A 26 -1.04 17.80 17.57
N SER A 27 -0.26 18.22 18.57
CA SER A 27 1.17 18.51 18.39
C SER A 27 1.99 17.23 18.09
N PHE A 28 1.56 16.09 18.61
CA PHE A 28 2.18 14.81 18.35
C PHE A 28 1.91 14.35 16.91
N ASP A 29 0.69 14.52 16.44
CA ASP A 29 0.28 14.18 15.07
C ASP A 29 1.00 15.05 14.04
N ASP A 30 1.05 16.37 14.26
CA ASP A 30 1.79 17.29 13.39
C ASP A 30 3.28 16.93 13.27
N SER A 31 3.92 16.55 14.39
CA SER A 31 5.31 16.11 14.39
C SER A 31 5.49 14.78 13.64
N LEU A 32 4.57 13.83 13.81
CA LEU A 32 4.60 12.54 13.14
C LEU A 32 4.47 12.71 11.62
N ARG A 33 3.52 13.52 11.18
CA ARG A 33 3.31 13.84 9.76
C ARG A 33 4.52 14.57 9.17
N SER A 34 5.14 15.47 9.93
CA SER A 34 6.36 16.17 9.48
C SER A 34 7.55 15.21 9.31
N GLU A 35 7.72 14.22 10.20
CA GLU A 35 8.74 13.18 10.07
C GLU A 35 8.49 12.33 8.80
N ALA A 36 7.24 11.95 8.55
CA ALA A 36 6.82 11.20 7.37
C ALA A 36 7.04 11.97 6.06
N ASP A 37 6.63 13.22 6.01
CA ASP A 37 6.81 14.12 4.87
C ASP A 37 8.28 14.28 4.46
N LYS A 38 9.15 14.47 5.45
CA LYS A 38 10.58 14.61 5.22
C LYS A 38 11.15 13.34 4.56
N LEU A 39 10.77 12.17 5.08
CA LEU A 39 11.22 10.88 4.57
C LEU A 39 10.69 10.65 3.15
N LEU A 40 9.41 10.93 2.91
CA LEU A 40 8.79 10.81 1.59
C LEU A 40 9.46 11.72 0.56
N THR A 41 9.76 12.96 0.96
CA THR A 41 10.46 13.91 0.08
C THR A 41 11.84 13.39 -0.30
N GLU A 42 12.61 12.86 0.65
CA GLU A 42 13.94 12.26 0.40
C GLU A 42 13.85 11.10 -0.58
N TRP A 43 12.88 10.20 -0.42
CA TRP A 43 12.69 9.06 -1.31
C TRP A 43 12.27 9.48 -2.72
N MET A 44 11.38 10.47 -2.85
CA MET A 44 10.91 10.90 -4.16
C MET A 44 11.93 11.75 -4.91
N ASP A 45 12.78 12.50 -4.21
CA ASP A 45 13.91 13.18 -4.82
C ASP A 45 14.93 12.17 -5.38
N ALA A 46 15.21 11.09 -4.65
CA ALA A 46 16.03 10.00 -5.16
C ALA A 46 15.36 9.28 -6.33
N PHE A 47 14.04 9.01 -6.27
CA PHE A 47 13.30 8.45 -7.40
C PHE A 47 13.53 9.26 -8.68
N LEU A 48 13.33 10.58 -8.61
CA LEU A 48 13.51 11.47 -9.75
C LEU A 48 14.97 11.49 -10.27
N ALA A 49 15.95 11.30 -9.39
CA ALA A 49 17.36 11.19 -9.78
C ALA A 49 17.66 9.87 -10.52
N TYR A 50 16.94 8.80 -10.22
CA TYR A 50 17.05 7.50 -10.91
C TYR A 50 16.13 7.38 -12.13
N GLN A 51 15.15 8.27 -12.27
CA GLN A 51 14.21 8.24 -13.39
C GLN A 51 14.88 8.63 -14.69
N TYR A 52 14.78 7.77 -15.70
CA TYR A 52 15.29 8.09 -17.03
C TYR A 52 14.57 9.28 -17.63
N THR A 53 15.37 10.16 -18.25
CA THR A 53 14.91 11.30 -19.02
C THR A 53 15.65 11.27 -20.36
N CYS A 54 15.05 10.72 -21.38
CA CYS A 54 15.68 10.50 -22.68
C CYS A 54 14.64 10.45 -23.80
N SER A 55 15.10 10.35 -25.06
CA SER A 55 14.21 10.23 -26.22
C SER A 55 13.74 8.80 -26.51
N ASP A 56 14.28 7.79 -25.83
CA ASP A 56 13.86 6.40 -26.00
C ASP A 56 12.64 6.13 -25.11
N SER A 57 11.49 5.92 -25.73
CA SER A 57 10.21 5.68 -25.02
C SER A 57 10.20 4.37 -24.22
N ALA A 58 11.08 3.42 -24.53
CA ALA A 58 11.21 2.19 -23.74
C ALA A 58 11.87 2.45 -22.37
N LEU A 59 12.58 3.55 -22.23
CA LEU A 59 13.33 3.94 -21.03
C LEU A 59 12.74 5.18 -20.35
N ASP A 60 12.30 6.18 -21.12
CA ASP A 60 11.86 7.47 -20.58
C ASP A 60 10.75 7.32 -19.54
N GLY A 61 10.96 7.87 -18.35
CA GLY A 61 10.03 7.74 -17.22
C GLY A 61 10.22 6.50 -16.36
N GLY A 62 10.90 5.49 -16.87
CA GLY A 62 11.20 4.27 -16.12
C GLY A 62 12.37 4.44 -15.15
N VAL A 63 12.56 3.46 -14.28
CA VAL A 63 13.63 3.43 -13.27
C VAL A 63 14.31 2.08 -13.26
N LEU A 64 15.63 2.06 -13.42
CA LEU A 64 16.41 0.84 -13.31
C LEU A 64 16.75 0.55 -11.85
N CYS A 65 16.34 -0.62 -11.36
CA CYS A 65 16.64 -1.04 -9.99
C CYS A 65 18.16 -1.29 -9.81
N PRO A 66 18.82 -0.62 -8.86
CA PRO A 66 20.25 -0.83 -8.63
C PRO A 66 20.60 -2.21 -8.06
N ALA A 67 19.65 -2.87 -7.38
CA ALA A 67 19.88 -4.18 -6.77
C ALA A 67 19.83 -5.35 -7.78
N CYS A 68 18.93 -5.30 -8.76
CA CYS A 68 18.69 -6.41 -9.66
C CYS A 68 18.83 -6.06 -11.16
N ALA A 69 19.17 -4.82 -11.49
CA ALA A 69 19.32 -4.32 -12.87
C ALA A 69 18.07 -4.58 -13.73
N ARG A 70 16.88 -4.41 -13.15
CA ARG A 70 15.59 -4.61 -13.83
C ARG A 70 14.73 -3.37 -13.74
N MET A 71 13.86 -3.19 -14.73
CA MET A 71 12.81 -2.18 -14.70
C MET A 71 11.51 -2.85 -14.24
N HIS A 72 11.08 -2.54 -13.03
CA HIS A 72 9.90 -3.15 -12.42
C HIS A 72 8.62 -2.41 -12.78
N GLY A 73 7.58 -3.14 -13.17
CA GLY A 73 6.23 -2.57 -13.35
C GLY A 73 5.61 -2.03 -12.05
N ARG A 74 6.08 -2.52 -10.90
CA ARG A 74 5.67 -1.99 -9.58
C ARG A 74 6.11 -0.55 -9.31
N ILE A 75 6.95 0.06 -10.13
CA ILE A 75 7.28 1.50 -9.99
C ILE A 75 6.05 2.41 -10.12
N GLY A 76 4.95 1.91 -10.72
CA GLY A 76 3.66 2.59 -10.75
C GLY A 76 3.16 3.00 -9.36
N ASP A 77 3.56 2.32 -8.30
CA ASP A 77 3.26 2.69 -6.91
C ASP A 77 3.74 4.12 -6.57
N ALA A 78 4.79 4.63 -7.24
CA ALA A 78 5.33 5.97 -7.02
C ALA A 78 4.46 7.11 -7.59
N VAL A 79 3.39 6.83 -8.34
CA VAL A 79 2.53 7.90 -8.89
C VAL A 79 1.86 8.72 -7.78
N LEU A 80 1.35 8.08 -6.74
CA LEU A 80 0.72 8.78 -5.62
C LEU A 80 1.69 9.69 -4.87
N PRO A 81 2.84 9.21 -4.35
CA PRO A 81 3.78 10.07 -3.63
C PRO A 81 4.32 11.23 -4.48
N LEU A 82 4.51 11.04 -5.78
CA LEU A 82 4.90 12.13 -6.68
C LEU A 82 3.78 13.19 -6.82
N MET A 83 2.53 12.77 -6.98
CA MET A 83 1.38 13.69 -7.08
C MET A 83 1.15 14.43 -5.76
N TYR A 84 1.26 13.73 -4.63
CA TYR A 84 1.21 14.33 -3.29
C TYR A 84 2.23 15.45 -3.13
N LEU A 85 3.50 15.19 -3.45
CA LEU A 85 4.56 16.22 -3.34
C LEU A 85 4.41 17.34 -4.37
N ALA A 86 3.84 17.06 -5.55
CA ALA A 86 3.54 18.10 -6.54
C ALA A 86 2.54 19.13 -5.98
N GLU A 87 1.47 18.67 -5.34
CA GLU A 87 0.49 19.56 -4.71
C GLU A 87 1.07 20.26 -3.49
N LYS A 88 1.67 19.51 -2.58
CA LYS A 88 2.18 20.03 -1.33
C LYS A 88 3.25 21.09 -1.49
N THR A 89 4.17 20.88 -2.44
CA THR A 89 5.32 21.78 -2.64
C THR A 89 5.12 22.81 -3.75
N GLY A 90 4.16 22.60 -4.65
CA GLY A 90 4.00 23.37 -5.88
C GLY A 90 5.12 23.13 -6.91
N ASN A 91 6.07 22.21 -6.64
CA ASN A 91 7.21 21.99 -7.51
C ASN A 91 6.85 21.05 -8.68
N GLN A 92 6.90 21.61 -9.87
CA GLN A 92 6.53 20.92 -11.12
C GLN A 92 7.39 19.68 -11.42
N LYS A 93 8.58 19.54 -10.82
CA LYS A 93 9.42 18.35 -11.03
C LYS A 93 8.70 17.05 -10.68
N TYR A 94 7.90 17.07 -9.60
CA TYR A 94 7.15 15.89 -9.14
C TYR A 94 5.98 15.56 -10.09
N LEU A 95 5.20 16.57 -10.53
CA LEU A 95 4.12 16.35 -11.50
C LEU A 95 4.66 15.82 -12.83
N LEU A 96 5.76 16.39 -13.33
CA LEU A 96 6.41 15.90 -14.54
C LEU A 96 6.93 14.47 -14.37
N GLY A 97 7.52 14.15 -13.20
CA GLY A 97 7.96 12.79 -12.86
C GLY A 97 6.81 11.80 -12.86
N ALA A 98 5.68 12.16 -12.25
CA ALA A 98 4.47 11.33 -12.25
C ALA A 98 3.93 11.08 -13.67
N LYS A 99 3.84 12.13 -14.50
CA LYS A 99 3.38 12.00 -15.91
C LYS A 99 4.32 11.10 -16.73
N ARG A 100 5.64 11.26 -16.59
CA ARG A 100 6.62 10.39 -17.26
C ARG A 100 6.54 8.94 -16.79
N LEU A 101 6.40 8.72 -15.48
CA LEU A 101 6.21 7.40 -14.90
C LEU A 101 4.99 6.71 -15.53
N MET A 102 3.84 7.37 -15.57
CA MET A 102 2.62 6.79 -16.13
C MET A 102 2.71 6.60 -17.65
N ALA A 103 3.45 7.44 -18.36
CA ALA A 103 3.75 7.20 -19.78
C ALA A 103 4.63 5.96 -19.96
N TRP A 104 5.64 5.76 -19.10
CA TRP A 104 6.47 4.55 -19.12
C TRP A 104 5.67 3.29 -18.77
N MET A 105 4.67 3.37 -17.88
CA MET A 105 3.82 2.25 -17.50
C MET A 105 3.06 1.63 -18.68
N GLU A 106 2.90 2.35 -19.79
CA GLU A 106 2.36 1.81 -21.04
C GLU A 106 3.23 0.69 -21.64
N ASN A 107 4.55 0.68 -21.37
CA ASN A 107 5.45 -0.41 -21.81
C ASN A 107 5.18 -1.74 -21.09
N VAL A 108 4.55 -1.71 -19.93
CA VAL A 108 4.18 -2.91 -19.15
C VAL A 108 2.66 -3.13 -19.11
N HIS A 109 1.88 -2.25 -19.73
CA HIS A 109 0.44 -2.40 -19.88
C HIS A 109 0.09 -3.43 -20.94
N ARG A 110 -0.95 -4.22 -20.71
CA ARG A 110 -1.44 -5.26 -21.62
C ARG A 110 -2.85 -4.96 -22.12
N PRO A 111 -3.25 -5.53 -23.28
CA PRO A 111 -4.59 -5.34 -23.82
C PRO A 111 -5.74 -5.85 -22.93
N ASP A 112 -5.44 -6.73 -21.97
CA ASP A 112 -6.40 -7.21 -20.98
C ASP A 112 -6.63 -6.26 -19.80
N GLY A 113 -5.98 -5.10 -19.80
CA GLY A 113 -6.07 -4.08 -18.77
C GLY A 113 -5.08 -4.25 -17.61
N SER A 114 -4.23 -5.27 -17.67
CA SER A 114 -3.23 -5.53 -16.62
C SER A 114 -1.93 -4.77 -16.83
N TRP A 115 -1.15 -4.63 -15.75
CA TRP A 115 0.26 -4.26 -15.79
C TRP A 115 1.14 -5.43 -15.40
N MET A 116 2.17 -5.70 -16.19
CA MET A 116 3.18 -6.71 -15.86
C MET A 116 4.07 -6.28 -14.73
N ASN A 117 4.54 -7.25 -13.94
CA ASN A 117 5.49 -6.98 -12.85
C ASN A 117 6.89 -6.56 -13.36
N ASP A 118 7.29 -7.06 -14.52
CA ASP A 118 8.60 -6.80 -15.13
C ASP A 118 8.48 -6.71 -16.66
N VAL A 119 9.40 -5.98 -17.32
CA VAL A 119 9.39 -5.84 -18.78
C VAL A 119 9.70 -7.14 -19.49
N HIS A 120 10.63 -7.96 -18.99
CA HIS A 120 11.15 -9.13 -19.72
C HIS A 120 11.31 -10.41 -18.90
N VAL A 121 11.04 -10.41 -17.61
CA VAL A 121 11.46 -11.51 -16.71
C VAL A 121 10.29 -12.28 -16.13
N SER A 122 9.11 -11.68 -16.03
CA SER A 122 7.95 -12.28 -15.40
C SER A 122 6.67 -11.90 -16.15
N ASP A 123 5.86 -12.91 -16.44
CA ASP A 123 4.50 -12.70 -16.96
C ASP A 123 3.49 -12.38 -15.86
N TRP A 124 3.96 -12.25 -14.61
CA TRP A 124 3.10 -11.99 -13.49
C TRP A 124 2.46 -10.61 -13.59
N ASN A 125 1.14 -10.58 -13.61
CA ASN A 125 0.32 -9.37 -13.72
C ASN A 125 -0.63 -9.17 -12.52
N GLY A 126 -0.55 -10.01 -11.51
CA GLY A 126 -1.36 -9.87 -10.30
C GLY A 126 -1.09 -8.57 -9.53
N THR A 127 0.07 -7.97 -9.73
CA THR A 127 0.46 -6.67 -9.16
C THR A 127 -0.36 -5.49 -9.68
N THR A 128 -1.20 -5.69 -10.70
CA THR A 128 -2.12 -4.66 -11.24
C THR A 128 -2.96 -3.99 -10.15
N VAL A 129 -3.37 -4.72 -9.13
CA VAL A 129 -4.17 -4.17 -8.03
C VAL A 129 -3.45 -3.04 -7.29
N PHE A 130 -2.14 -3.16 -7.08
CA PHE A 130 -1.37 -2.14 -6.35
C PHE A 130 -1.17 -0.87 -7.17
N ALA A 131 -0.81 -1.02 -8.45
CA ALA A 131 -0.73 0.11 -9.36
C ALA A 131 -2.09 0.81 -9.51
N ALA A 132 -3.19 0.05 -9.57
CA ALA A 132 -4.54 0.60 -9.62
C ALA A 132 -4.91 1.40 -8.35
N ILE A 133 -4.53 0.92 -7.15
CA ILE A 133 -4.75 1.67 -5.91
C ILE A 133 -3.95 2.99 -5.93
N ALA A 134 -2.66 2.94 -6.26
CA ALA A 134 -1.83 4.13 -6.30
C ALA A 134 -2.36 5.17 -7.32
N LEU A 135 -2.79 4.71 -8.50
CA LEU A 135 -3.37 5.57 -9.52
C LEU A 135 -4.74 6.14 -9.11
N TYR A 136 -5.59 5.31 -8.46
CA TYR A 136 -6.86 5.77 -7.90
C TYR A 136 -6.63 6.89 -6.87
N GLU A 137 -5.77 6.67 -5.89
CA GLU A 137 -5.48 7.65 -4.84
C GLU A 137 -4.87 8.93 -5.43
N ALA A 138 -3.95 8.81 -6.40
CA ALA A 138 -3.40 9.96 -7.13
C ALA A 138 -4.47 10.79 -7.84
N LEU A 139 -5.43 10.14 -8.51
CA LEU A 139 -6.55 10.84 -9.17
C LEU A 139 -7.56 11.39 -8.17
N HIS A 140 -7.81 10.66 -7.08
CA HIS A 140 -8.80 11.05 -6.07
C HIS A 140 -8.39 12.31 -5.33
N TYR A 141 -7.14 12.37 -4.88
CA TYR A 141 -6.62 13.49 -4.09
C TYR A 141 -6.09 14.61 -4.99
N HIS A 142 -5.36 14.30 -6.05
CA HIS A 142 -4.55 15.24 -6.82
C HIS A 142 -4.92 15.32 -8.31
N GLY A 143 -5.99 14.68 -8.75
CA GLY A 143 -6.40 14.66 -10.16
C GLY A 143 -6.62 16.05 -10.77
N HIS A 144 -6.92 17.06 -9.96
CA HIS A 144 -7.08 18.45 -10.37
C HIS A 144 -5.78 19.11 -10.85
N LEU A 145 -4.60 18.52 -10.58
CA LEU A 145 -3.31 18.98 -11.12
C LEU A 145 -3.08 18.57 -12.57
N LEU A 146 -3.90 17.66 -13.11
CA LEU A 146 -3.76 17.12 -14.45
C LEU A 146 -4.61 17.92 -15.45
N ASP A 147 -4.15 17.97 -16.68
CA ASP A 147 -4.99 18.37 -17.80
C ASP A 147 -6.09 17.32 -18.09
N ASP A 148 -7.18 17.74 -18.73
CA ASP A 148 -8.35 16.90 -18.99
C ASP A 148 -8.00 15.60 -19.74
N SER A 149 -7.10 15.68 -20.72
CA SER A 149 -6.68 14.53 -21.52
C SER A 149 -5.94 13.49 -20.67
N THR A 150 -4.96 13.93 -19.90
CA THR A 150 -4.18 13.07 -18.98
C THR A 150 -5.10 12.46 -17.92
N HIS A 151 -5.97 13.27 -17.30
CA HIS A 151 -6.92 12.80 -16.29
C HIS A 151 -7.86 11.73 -16.87
N HIS A 152 -8.41 11.97 -18.08
CA HIS A 152 -9.28 11.01 -18.75
C HIS A 152 -8.57 9.70 -19.07
N HIS A 153 -7.34 9.77 -19.60
CA HIS A 153 -6.53 8.60 -19.92
C HIS A 153 -6.21 7.76 -18.68
N TRP A 154 -5.79 8.37 -17.59
CA TRP A 154 -5.50 7.64 -16.35
C TRP A 154 -6.75 7.00 -15.76
N LYS A 155 -7.89 7.69 -15.83
CA LYS A 155 -9.18 7.14 -15.41
C LYS A 155 -9.62 5.94 -16.27
N GLN A 156 -9.32 5.96 -17.57
CA GLN A 156 -9.56 4.81 -18.45
C GLN A 156 -8.71 3.61 -18.02
N ARG A 157 -7.42 3.81 -17.71
CA ARG A 157 -6.55 2.73 -17.18
C ARG A 157 -7.08 2.13 -15.88
N LEU A 158 -7.70 2.93 -15.02
CA LEU A 158 -8.36 2.39 -13.81
C LEU A 158 -9.54 1.48 -14.14
N VAL A 159 -10.37 1.85 -15.11
CA VAL A 159 -11.50 1.01 -15.53
C VAL A 159 -11.00 -0.32 -16.09
N GLU A 160 -9.99 -0.28 -16.96
CA GLU A 160 -9.38 -1.48 -17.55
C GLU A 160 -8.77 -2.39 -16.48
N ALA A 161 -8.06 -1.82 -15.49
CA ALA A 161 -7.54 -2.58 -14.36
C ALA A 161 -8.66 -3.21 -13.51
N GLY A 162 -9.78 -2.50 -13.31
CA GLY A 162 -10.96 -3.02 -12.64
C GLY A 162 -11.58 -4.20 -13.39
N GLU A 163 -11.70 -4.10 -14.70
CA GLU A 163 -12.19 -5.17 -15.57
C GLU A 163 -11.26 -6.39 -15.55
N PHE A 164 -9.94 -6.15 -15.58
CA PHE A 164 -8.95 -7.21 -15.42
C PHE A 164 -9.13 -7.95 -14.09
N MET A 165 -9.26 -7.23 -12.96
CA MET A 165 -9.48 -7.84 -11.65
C MET A 165 -10.77 -8.67 -11.61
N MET A 166 -11.87 -8.17 -12.18
CA MET A 166 -13.14 -8.90 -12.28
C MET A 166 -13.01 -10.20 -13.09
N ASN A 167 -12.22 -10.18 -14.16
CA ASN A 167 -12.05 -11.32 -15.06
C ASN A 167 -11.01 -12.34 -14.54
N ASN A 168 -10.30 -12.04 -13.45
CA ASN A 168 -9.26 -12.89 -12.87
C ASN A 168 -9.56 -13.27 -11.41
N PRO A 169 -10.70 -13.93 -11.13
CA PRO A 169 -11.09 -14.31 -9.77
C PRO A 169 -10.12 -15.28 -9.11
N PHE A 170 -9.29 -15.98 -9.89
CA PHE A 170 -8.23 -16.83 -9.38
C PHE A 170 -7.18 -16.04 -8.58
N ILE A 171 -6.87 -14.81 -9.00
CA ILE A 171 -5.91 -13.93 -8.32
C ILE A 171 -6.59 -13.19 -7.17
N TYR A 172 -7.77 -12.62 -7.40
CA TYR A 172 -8.34 -11.57 -6.55
C TYR A 172 -9.53 -12.03 -5.71
N SER A 173 -10.13 -13.17 -6.00
CA SER A 173 -11.28 -13.68 -5.25
C SER A 173 -11.01 -15.07 -4.70
N ARG A 174 -11.18 -15.25 -3.40
CA ARG A 174 -11.02 -16.54 -2.73
C ARG A 174 -12.34 -17.33 -2.60
N ARG A 175 -13.30 -17.09 -3.48
CA ARG A 175 -14.63 -17.71 -3.43
C ARG A 175 -14.68 -19.19 -3.77
N ARG A 176 -13.62 -19.81 -4.34
CA ARG A 176 -13.68 -21.19 -4.79
C ARG A 176 -12.86 -22.11 -3.89
N GLU A 177 -13.54 -23.10 -3.33
CA GLU A 177 -12.93 -24.28 -2.75
C GLU A 177 -11.87 -24.85 -3.69
N GLY A 178 -10.65 -25.09 -3.20
CA GLY A 178 -9.55 -25.65 -4.00
C GLY A 178 -8.63 -24.66 -4.68
N MET A 179 -8.86 -23.34 -4.64
CA MET A 179 -7.90 -22.34 -5.11
C MET A 179 -6.80 -22.14 -4.08
N ARG A 180 -5.74 -22.90 -4.20
CA ARG A 180 -4.75 -23.09 -3.13
C ARG A 180 -3.62 -22.07 -3.08
N ASN A 181 -3.45 -21.17 -4.05
CA ASN A 181 -2.12 -20.59 -4.26
C ASN A 181 -2.04 -19.06 -4.32
N MET A 182 -3.13 -18.31 -4.07
CA MET A 182 -3.01 -16.86 -4.05
C MET A 182 -2.88 -16.33 -2.63
N ASN A 183 -1.95 -15.40 -2.48
CA ASN A 183 -1.74 -14.69 -1.23
C ASN A 183 -2.94 -13.82 -0.90
N VAL A 184 -3.27 -13.73 0.39
CA VAL A 184 -4.42 -12.95 0.87
C VAL A 184 -4.31 -11.46 0.53
N ASN A 185 -3.10 -10.91 0.41
CA ASN A 185 -2.87 -9.50 0.10
C ASN A 185 -3.51 -9.06 -1.22
N TYR A 186 -3.54 -9.94 -2.25
CA TYR A 186 -4.21 -9.61 -3.52
C TYR A 186 -5.71 -9.44 -3.35
N SER A 187 -6.37 -10.37 -2.67
CA SER A 187 -7.82 -10.29 -2.40
C SER A 187 -8.16 -9.13 -1.48
N ALA A 188 -7.36 -8.93 -0.42
CA ALA A 188 -7.52 -7.82 0.51
C ALA A 188 -7.42 -6.47 -0.21
N SER A 189 -6.39 -6.31 -1.06
CA SER A 189 -6.19 -5.09 -1.84
C SER A 189 -7.27 -4.90 -2.90
N ALA A 190 -7.78 -5.98 -3.51
CA ALA A 190 -8.84 -5.91 -4.50
C ALA A 190 -10.17 -5.39 -3.93
N THR A 191 -10.46 -5.61 -2.64
CA THR A 191 -11.66 -5.03 -2.00
C THR A 191 -11.65 -3.51 -2.10
N TYR A 192 -10.53 -2.88 -1.72
CA TYR A 192 -10.39 -1.43 -1.79
C TYR A 192 -10.33 -0.94 -3.23
N ALA A 193 -9.47 -1.53 -4.06
CA ALA A 193 -9.31 -1.12 -5.46
C ALA A 193 -10.64 -1.14 -6.23
N LEU A 194 -11.36 -2.27 -6.21
CA LEU A 194 -12.62 -2.40 -6.94
C LEU A 194 -13.70 -1.48 -6.40
N TYR A 195 -13.82 -1.35 -5.07
CA TYR A 195 -14.82 -0.45 -4.50
C TYR A 195 -14.55 1.01 -4.87
N ALA A 196 -13.32 1.45 -4.70
CA ALA A 196 -12.88 2.82 -4.96
C ALA A 196 -12.99 3.20 -6.45
N ILE A 197 -12.54 2.33 -7.35
CA ILE A 197 -12.70 2.52 -8.80
C ILE A 197 -14.19 2.52 -9.18
N GLY A 198 -14.98 1.63 -8.56
CA GLY A 198 -16.42 1.55 -8.76
C GLY A 198 -17.15 2.84 -8.40
N GLU A 199 -16.75 3.50 -7.30
CA GLU A 199 -17.26 4.83 -6.93
C GLU A 199 -16.82 5.91 -7.92
N MET A 200 -15.52 6.00 -8.20
CA MET A 200 -14.96 7.05 -9.05
C MET A 200 -15.47 6.97 -10.50
N CYS A 201 -15.63 5.75 -11.03
CA CYS A 201 -15.94 5.50 -12.42
C CYS A 201 -17.42 5.12 -12.67
N ASN A 202 -18.26 5.14 -11.62
CA ASN A 202 -19.67 4.75 -11.67
C ASN A 202 -19.87 3.31 -12.20
N ARG A 203 -19.13 2.35 -11.65
CA ARG A 203 -19.16 0.92 -12.00
C ARG A 203 -19.69 0.11 -10.79
N PRO A 204 -21.03 0.00 -10.64
CA PRO A 204 -21.64 -0.68 -9.50
C PRO A 204 -21.28 -2.16 -9.40
N GLU A 205 -20.97 -2.81 -10.52
CA GLU A 205 -20.52 -4.19 -10.57
C GLU A 205 -19.17 -4.39 -9.86
N PHE A 206 -18.24 -3.41 -9.91
CA PHE A 206 -16.98 -3.47 -9.20
C PHE A 206 -17.21 -3.40 -7.67
N LYS A 207 -18.12 -2.54 -7.25
CA LYS A 207 -18.50 -2.42 -5.82
C LYS A 207 -19.14 -3.70 -5.30
N LYS A 208 -20.00 -4.33 -6.11
CA LYS A 208 -20.62 -5.61 -5.76
C LYS A 208 -19.55 -6.69 -5.58
N GLU A 209 -18.61 -6.80 -6.52
CA GLU A 209 -17.52 -7.76 -6.46
C GLU A 209 -16.65 -7.54 -5.21
N ALA A 210 -16.27 -6.29 -4.93
CA ALA A 210 -15.52 -5.92 -3.72
C ALA A 210 -16.22 -6.44 -2.44
N GLY A 211 -17.54 -6.25 -2.34
CA GLY A 211 -18.34 -6.73 -1.21
C GLY A 211 -18.38 -8.25 -1.09
N GLU A 212 -18.37 -8.95 -2.21
CA GLU A 212 -18.34 -10.41 -2.19
C GLU A 212 -16.95 -10.95 -1.79
N ILE A 213 -15.87 -10.32 -2.26
CA ILE A 213 -14.50 -10.63 -1.84
C ILE A 213 -14.34 -10.36 -0.35
N ALA A 214 -14.77 -9.20 0.14
CA ALA A 214 -14.69 -8.81 1.55
C ALA A 214 -15.42 -9.82 2.47
N ARG A 215 -16.57 -10.31 2.05
CA ARG A 215 -17.31 -11.34 2.80
C ARG A 215 -16.49 -12.62 2.94
N GLY A 216 -15.84 -13.08 1.87
CA GLY A 216 -14.97 -14.26 1.90
C GLY A 216 -13.71 -14.08 2.73
N LEU A 217 -13.19 -12.87 2.83
CA LEU A 217 -11.99 -12.57 3.61
C LEU A 217 -12.21 -12.66 5.13
N LYS A 218 -13.43 -12.50 5.61
CA LYS A 218 -13.75 -12.63 7.04
C LYS A 218 -13.37 -14.00 7.63
N GLU A 219 -13.28 -15.03 6.79
CA GLU A 219 -12.86 -16.38 7.19
C GLU A 219 -11.34 -16.53 7.38
N TYR A 220 -10.54 -15.52 6.95
CA TYR A 220 -9.08 -15.54 7.06
C TYR A 220 -8.56 -14.88 8.34
N PHE A 221 -9.43 -14.62 9.30
CA PHE A 221 -9.03 -14.20 10.64
C PHE A 221 -9.13 -15.38 11.60
N THR A 222 -8.13 -15.55 12.45
CA THR A 222 -8.15 -16.61 13.48
C THR A 222 -9.25 -16.35 14.52
N ALA A 223 -9.84 -17.41 15.08
CA ALA A 223 -11.04 -17.29 15.92
C ALA A 223 -10.81 -16.54 17.23
N ASN A 224 -9.63 -16.70 17.85
CA ASN A 224 -9.38 -16.19 19.19
C ASN A 224 -8.79 -14.78 19.21
N ASP A 225 -7.83 -14.50 18.34
CA ASP A 225 -7.01 -13.31 18.32
C ASP A 225 -7.15 -12.47 17.05
N CYS A 226 -8.04 -12.89 16.13
CA CYS A 226 -8.28 -12.22 14.85
C CYS A 226 -7.02 -11.99 14.01
N PHE A 227 -6.02 -12.86 14.09
CA PHE A 227 -4.81 -12.72 13.31
C PHE A 227 -5.08 -13.06 11.83
N LEU A 228 -4.74 -12.17 10.91
CA LEU A 228 -4.92 -12.39 9.48
C LEU A 228 -3.90 -13.40 8.95
N TYR A 229 -4.36 -14.47 8.30
CA TYR A 229 -3.53 -15.48 7.66
C TYR A 229 -3.86 -15.67 6.18
N GLY A 230 -3.08 -16.50 5.51
CA GLY A 230 -3.26 -16.81 4.09
C GLY A 230 -2.22 -16.14 3.18
N GLU A 231 -1.15 -15.60 3.78
CA GLU A 231 -0.03 -15.05 3.04
C GLU A 231 1.08 -16.10 2.89
N GLY A 232 1.25 -16.63 1.69
CA GLY A 232 2.25 -17.65 1.40
C GLY A 232 1.92 -18.48 0.18
N PRO A 233 2.91 -19.23 -0.34
CA PRO A 233 2.74 -20.01 -1.58
C PRO A 233 1.72 -21.14 -1.45
N ASN A 234 1.39 -21.54 -0.24
CA ASN A 234 0.37 -22.56 0.02
C ASN A 234 -0.36 -22.23 1.31
N ILE A 235 -1.59 -21.75 1.21
CA ILE A 235 -2.44 -21.37 2.36
C ILE A 235 -2.84 -22.57 3.24
N ALA A 236 -2.65 -23.78 2.76
CA ALA A 236 -2.86 -25.00 3.54
C ALA A 236 -1.58 -25.42 4.31
N SER A 237 -0.44 -24.78 4.03
CA SER A 237 0.81 -25.07 4.74
C SER A 237 0.74 -24.53 6.16
N GLU A 238 1.25 -25.32 7.08
CA GLU A 238 1.55 -24.88 8.42
C GLU A 238 3.05 -24.87 8.63
N THR A 239 3.54 -23.97 9.46
CA THR A 239 4.93 -24.02 9.92
C THR A 239 5.13 -25.26 10.79
N PRO A 240 6.38 -25.68 11.07
CA PRO A 240 6.67 -26.78 12.01
C PRO A 240 6.03 -26.59 13.40
N ASN A 241 5.73 -25.35 13.77
CA ASN A 241 5.08 -25.01 15.05
C ASN A 241 3.55 -24.91 14.94
N GLY A 242 2.96 -25.31 13.81
CA GLY A 242 1.51 -25.30 13.60
C GLY A 242 0.92 -23.93 13.25
N CYS A 243 1.74 -22.92 12.95
CA CYS A 243 1.26 -21.61 12.52
C CYS A 243 0.78 -21.65 11.06
N ARG A 244 -0.32 -20.94 10.78
CA ARG A 244 -0.80 -20.76 9.42
C ARG A 244 0.08 -19.78 8.63
N PRO A 245 0.03 -19.77 7.27
CA PRO A 245 0.85 -18.90 6.46
C PRO A 245 0.59 -17.43 6.76
N VAL A 246 1.62 -16.71 7.18
CA VAL A 246 1.57 -15.29 7.54
C VAL A 246 2.81 -14.58 7.01
N ASP A 247 2.64 -13.33 6.58
CA ASP A 247 3.73 -12.40 6.34
C ASP A 247 3.35 -11.04 6.91
N LEU A 248 4.05 -10.61 7.95
CA LEU A 248 3.72 -9.39 8.67
C LEU A 248 3.90 -8.13 7.82
N LEU A 249 4.88 -8.10 6.89
CA LEU A 249 5.02 -6.98 5.98
C LEU A 249 3.74 -6.76 5.18
N TYR A 250 3.27 -7.80 4.49
CA TYR A 250 2.07 -7.69 3.66
C TYR A 250 0.81 -7.45 4.49
N ASN A 251 0.73 -8.04 5.69
CA ASN A 251 -0.43 -7.81 6.53
C ASN A 251 -0.53 -6.34 6.96
N VAL A 252 0.55 -5.75 7.47
CA VAL A 252 0.51 -4.39 8.05
C VAL A 252 0.57 -3.27 7.01
N GLU A 253 1.15 -3.51 5.85
CA GLU A 253 1.33 -2.49 4.82
C GLU A 253 0.28 -2.54 3.71
N GLU A 254 -0.15 -3.74 3.31
CA GLU A 254 -1.05 -3.94 2.17
C GLU A 254 -2.43 -4.47 2.59
N SER A 255 -2.49 -5.59 3.32
CA SER A 255 -3.76 -6.30 3.52
C SER A 255 -4.70 -5.60 4.49
N LEU A 256 -4.24 -5.35 5.71
CA LEU A 256 -5.07 -4.73 6.75
C LEU A 256 -5.43 -3.28 6.42
N PRO A 257 -4.50 -2.42 5.93
CA PRO A 257 -4.85 -1.07 5.52
C PRO A 257 -5.90 -1.02 4.41
N ASN A 258 -5.73 -1.82 3.36
CA ASN A 258 -6.67 -1.82 2.23
C ASN A 258 -8.06 -2.33 2.65
N MET A 259 -8.14 -3.34 3.52
CA MET A 259 -9.41 -3.77 4.09
C MET A 259 -10.03 -2.70 4.99
N ALA A 260 -9.24 -1.96 5.76
CA ALA A 260 -9.72 -0.85 6.58
C ALA A 260 -10.31 0.27 5.71
N TYR A 261 -9.61 0.68 4.65
CA TYR A 261 -10.11 1.70 3.71
C TYR A 261 -11.41 1.25 3.03
N TYR A 262 -11.46 0.01 2.55
CA TYR A 262 -12.69 -0.57 2.02
C TYR A 262 -13.82 -0.54 3.06
N ALA A 263 -13.58 -1.04 4.26
CA ALA A 263 -14.60 -1.15 5.31
C ALA A 263 -15.20 0.22 5.68
N VAL A 264 -14.36 1.25 5.74
CA VAL A 264 -14.81 2.64 5.97
C VAL A 264 -15.66 3.14 4.79
N MET A 265 -15.20 2.95 3.56
CA MET A 265 -15.92 3.42 2.35
C MET A 265 -17.25 2.69 2.14
N ALA A 266 -17.28 1.38 2.38
CA ALA A 266 -18.45 0.52 2.20
C ALA A 266 -19.37 0.48 3.41
N ASN A 267 -18.98 1.11 4.54
CA ASN A 267 -19.65 1.00 5.84
C ASN A 267 -19.81 -0.45 6.33
N ASP A 268 -18.80 -1.30 6.04
CA ASP A 268 -18.73 -2.68 6.55
C ASP A 268 -18.08 -2.72 7.94
N MET A 269 -18.89 -2.40 8.96
CA MET A 269 -18.41 -2.31 10.36
C MET A 269 -18.02 -3.65 10.95
N GLU A 270 -18.50 -4.76 10.41
CA GLU A 270 -18.08 -6.10 10.83
C GLU A 270 -16.64 -6.36 10.39
N LEU A 271 -16.31 -6.11 9.11
CA LEU A 271 -14.93 -6.23 8.63
C LEU A 271 -14.01 -5.22 9.32
N PHE A 272 -14.48 -3.98 9.54
CA PHE A 272 -13.74 -2.97 10.27
C PHE A 272 -13.30 -3.46 11.65
N SER A 273 -14.23 -4.05 12.41
CA SER A 273 -13.93 -4.59 13.75
C SER A 273 -12.95 -5.77 13.72
N LEU A 274 -13.02 -6.64 12.69
CA LEU A 274 -12.05 -7.72 12.51
C LEU A 274 -10.65 -7.16 12.21
N VAL A 275 -10.55 -6.17 11.32
CA VAL A 275 -9.30 -5.51 10.96
C VAL A 275 -8.70 -4.79 12.17
N GLU A 276 -9.52 -4.04 12.92
CA GLU A 276 -9.12 -3.34 14.15
C GLU A 276 -8.48 -4.31 15.16
N ARG A 277 -9.17 -5.40 15.49
CA ARG A 277 -8.65 -6.43 16.41
C ARG A 277 -7.39 -7.10 15.85
N SER A 278 -7.34 -7.34 14.54
CA SER A 278 -6.14 -7.91 13.91
C SER A 278 -4.95 -6.97 14.01
N MET A 279 -5.15 -5.66 13.82
CA MET A 279 -4.10 -4.66 13.99
C MET A 279 -3.58 -4.61 15.43
N GLU A 280 -4.47 -4.69 16.43
CA GLU A 280 -4.07 -4.78 17.84
C GLU A 280 -3.17 -6.00 18.09
N THR A 281 -3.60 -7.18 17.64
CA THR A 281 -2.81 -8.41 17.77
C THR A 281 -1.46 -8.30 17.06
N HIS A 282 -1.41 -7.68 15.87
CA HIS A 282 -0.12 -7.48 15.17
C HIS A 282 0.85 -6.60 15.97
N LEU A 283 0.37 -5.63 16.76
CA LEU A 283 1.24 -4.79 17.60
C LEU A 283 2.04 -5.59 18.64
N GLU A 284 1.57 -6.76 19.06
CA GLU A 284 2.31 -7.66 19.96
C GLU A 284 3.63 -8.16 19.34
N PHE A 285 3.72 -8.14 18.01
CA PHE A 285 4.91 -8.54 17.25
C PHE A 285 5.81 -7.37 16.83
N MET A 286 5.49 -6.16 17.26
CA MET A 286 6.36 -5.01 17.01
C MET A 286 7.55 -5.01 17.95
N LEU A 287 8.75 -4.95 17.39
CA LEU A 287 9.99 -4.83 18.13
C LEU A 287 10.20 -3.38 18.65
N PRO A 288 11.06 -3.19 19.65
CA PRO A 288 11.30 -1.86 20.23
C PRO A 288 11.79 -0.80 19.24
N ASP A 289 12.44 -1.20 18.17
CA ASP A 289 12.97 -0.31 17.12
C ASP A 289 11.93 0.03 16.01
N GLY A 290 10.74 -0.57 16.07
CA GLY A 290 9.66 -0.33 15.11
C GLY A 290 9.59 -1.36 13.96
N ALA A 291 10.49 -2.35 13.93
CA ALA A 291 10.41 -3.49 13.05
C ALA A 291 9.35 -4.50 13.55
N TRP A 292 8.99 -5.45 12.71
CA TRP A 292 8.09 -6.55 13.04
C TRP A 292 8.87 -7.86 13.22
N ASP A 293 8.60 -8.61 14.27
CA ASP A 293 9.12 -9.95 14.40
C ASP A 293 8.38 -10.92 13.47
N ASN A 294 8.96 -11.13 12.30
CA ASN A 294 8.44 -12.05 11.27
C ASN A 294 9.12 -13.43 11.31
N SER A 295 9.86 -13.74 12.36
CA SER A 295 10.67 -14.97 12.47
C SER A 295 9.85 -16.26 12.41
N TRP A 296 8.58 -16.19 12.79
CA TRP A 296 7.62 -17.30 12.79
C TRP A 296 6.74 -17.35 11.53
N GLY A 297 6.83 -16.34 10.64
CA GLY A 297 6.09 -16.27 9.40
C GLY A 297 6.58 -17.28 8.35
N THR A 298 5.76 -17.56 7.38
CA THR A 298 6.06 -18.51 6.29
C THR A 298 6.83 -17.90 5.12
N ARG A 299 6.92 -16.56 5.06
CA ARG A 299 7.62 -15.79 4.02
C ARG A 299 8.62 -14.80 4.61
N SER A 300 9.40 -15.24 5.55
CA SER A 300 10.35 -14.41 6.30
C SER A 300 11.59 -13.96 5.52
N PHE A 301 11.72 -14.32 4.23
CA PHE A 301 12.93 -14.09 3.43
C PHE A 301 12.80 -12.94 2.42
N LYS A 302 11.63 -12.35 2.25
CA LYS A 302 11.36 -11.31 1.25
C LYS A 302 11.05 -9.99 1.96
N TRP A 303 11.70 -8.90 1.50
CA TRP A 303 11.48 -7.54 2.02
C TRP A 303 11.66 -7.44 3.54
N THR A 304 12.68 -8.08 4.07
CA THR A 304 12.84 -8.19 5.50
C THR A 304 14.05 -7.41 5.98
N TYR A 305 13.86 -6.80 7.13
CA TYR A 305 14.90 -6.20 7.92
C TYR A 305 15.70 -7.32 8.62
N TRP A 306 17.04 -7.20 8.69
CA TRP A 306 17.90 -8.20 9.33
C TRP A 306 17.83 -9.62 8.75
N GLY A 307 17.84 -9.71 7.43
CA GLY A 307 18.09 -10.98 6.76
C GLY A 307 16.97 -12.02 6.88
N GLY A 308 15.72 -11.59 7.01
CA GLY A 308 14.56 -12.47 6.97
C GLY A 308 13.92 -12.78 8.31
N ARG A 309 14.47 -12.25 9.42
CA ARG A 309 13.88 -12.47 10.76
C ARG A 309 12.88 -11.39 11.14
N THR A 310 13.09 -10.20 10.64
CA THR A 310 12.24 -9.04 10.92
C THR A 310 11.75 -8.41 9.64
N SER A 311 10.68 -7.62 9.74
CA SER A 311 10.09 -6.89 8.62
C SER A 311 9.99 -5.41 8.99
N ASP A 312 10.13 -4.55 8.01
CA ASP A 312 10.02 -3.10 8.14
C ASP A 312 8.72 -2.53 7.54
N GLY A 313 7.72 -3.39 7.28
CA GLY A 313 6.43 -2.98 6.70
C GLY A 313 5.83 -1.75 7.39
N PHE A 314 5.37 -0.78 6.61
CA PHE A 314 4.83 0.47 7.13
C PHE A 314 3.34 0.32 7.51
N MET A 315 3.03 0.60 8.75
CA MET A 315 1.71 0.40 9.35
C MET A 315 0.77 1.61 9.26
N GLY A 316 0.87 2.43 8.20
CA GLY A 316 0.10 3.69 8.10
C GLY A 316 -1.41 3.53 8.24
N GLY A 317 -1.98 2.39 7.84
CA GLY A 317 -3.40 2.09 8.03
C GLY A 317 -3.84 2.09 9.50
N TYR A 318 -2.95 1.91 10.46
CA TYR A 318 -3.24 1.98 11.88
C TYR A 318 -3.63 3.39 12.35
N TYR A 319 -3.31 4.41 11.56
CA TYR A 319 -3.74 5.76 11.86
C TYR A 319 -5.26 5.89 11.93
N LEU A 320 -5.99 5.18 11.06
CA LEU A 320 -7.47 5.14 11.13
C LEU A 320 -7.95 4.59 12.47
N MET A 321 -7.25 3.58 13.00
CA MET A 321 -7.57 3.01 14.31
C MET A 321 -7.18 3.95 15.45
N ALA A 322 -5.98 4.53 15.37
CA ALA A 322 -5.46 5.47 16.37
C ALA A 322 -6.36 6.71 16.52
N ALA A 323 -6.78 7.28 15.40
CA ALA A 323 -7.71 8.42 15.40
C ALA A 323 -9.06 8.08 16.04
N ALA A 324 -9.47 6.82 15.97
CA ALA A 324 -10.72 6.36 16.56
C ALA A 324 -10.60 6.03 18.06
N ARG A 325 -9.67 5.15 18.47
CA ARG A 325 -9.67 4.55 19.82
C ARG A 325 -8.31 4.10 20.36
N HIS A 326 -7.27 4.03 19.54
CA HIS A 326 -6.00 3.38 19.88
C HIS A 326 -4.81 4.34 19.76
N PRO A 327 -4.63 5.29 20.69
CA PRO A 327 -3.56 6.29 20.62
C PRO A 327 -2.14 5.69 20.68
N GLU A 328 -1.97 4.47 21.21
CA GLU A 328 -0.72 3.72 21.20
C GLU A 328 -0.23 3.40 19.79
N CYS A 329 -1.13 3.31 18.82
CA CYS A 329 -0.77 3.12 17.42
C CYS A 329 0.05 4.28 16.86
N LEU A 330 -0.18 5.52 17.33
CA LEU A 330 0.60 6.69 16.88
C LEU A 330 2.09 6.53 17.23
N GLU A 331 2.40 6.07 18.44
CA GLU A 331 3.78 5.83 18.85
C GLU A 331 4.40 4.65 18.07
N ALA A 332 3.62 3.62 17.78
CA ALA A 332 4.06 2.50 16.95
C ALA A 332 4.39 2.98 15.51
N ILE A 333 3.54 3.80 14.90
CA ILE A 333 3.79 4.41 13.59
C ILE A 333 5.07 5.25 13.63
N ARG A 334 5.27 6.05 14.67
CA ARG A 334 6.49 6.85 14.82
C ARG A 334 7.76 6.01 14.88
N ARG A 335 7.76 4.92 15.67
CA ARG A 335 8.90 4.00 15.71
C ARG A 335 9.20 3.41 14.35
N ASN A 336 8.17 3.02 13.63
CA ASN A 336 8.31 2.46 12.29
C ASN A 336 8.86 3.50 11.30
N ILE A 337 8.36 4.74 11.26
CA ILE A 337 8.92 5.83 10.44
C ILE A 337 10.40 6.08 10.78
N ARG A 338 10.76 6.06 12.04
CA ARG A 338 12.16 6.24 12.48
C ARG A 338 13.06 5.08 12.05
N LEU A 339 12.55 3.84 12.08
CA LEU A 339 13.24 2.68 11.54
C LEU A 339 13.52 2.87 10.05
N LEU A 340 12.49 3.21 9.26
CA LEU A 340 12.61 3.44 7.82
C LEU A 340 13.60 4.58 7.52
N SER A 341 13.54 5.67 8.28
CA SER A 341 14.48 6.78 8.16
C SER A 341 15.94 6.36 8.45
N LYS A 342 16.17 5.56 9.49
CA LYS A 342 17.52 5.03 9.80
C LYS A 342 18.05 4.08 8.73
N ALA A 343 17.16 3.33 8.07
CA ALA A 343 17.54 2.40 7.00
C ALA A 343 17.63 3.07 5.63
N THR A 344 17.35 4.38 5.53
CA THR A 344 17.44 5.16 4.30
C THR A 344 18.82 5.76 4.14
N HIS A 345 19.46 5.52 2.98
CA HIS A 345 20.75 6.10 2.62
C HIS A 345 20.73 6.50 1.15
N GLY A 346 21.16 7.74 0.86
CA GLY A 346 21.11 8.28 -0.49
C GLY A 346 19.70 8.34 -1.08
N GLY A 347 18.69 8.48 -0.21
CA GLY A 347 17.29 8.54 -0.57
C GLY A 347 16.65 7.20 -0.96
N LEU A 348 17.34 6.07 -0.73
CA LEU A 348 16.79 4.74 -0.97
C LEU A 348 16.77 3.92 0.32
N LEU A 349 15.71 3.15 0.50
CA LEU A 349 15.51 2.28 1.65
C LEU A 349 16.26 0.96 1.48
N TYR A 350 17.13 0.66 2.43
CA TYR A 350 17.87 -0.59 2.52
C TYR A 350 17.12 -1.60 3.40
N GLY A 351 17.39 -2.88 3.22
CA GLY A 351 16.89 -3.96 4.06
C GLY A 351 17.55 -4.02 5.45
N GLY A 352 17.91 -2.86 6.00
CA GLY A 352 18.58 -2.68 7.28
C GLY A 352 19.98 -2.11 7.16
N MET A 353 20.49 -1.57 8.25
CA MET A 353 21.81 -0.92 8.33
C MET A 353 22.97 -1.83 7.91
N HIS A 354 22.87 -3.12 8.16
CA HIS A 354 23.92 -4.07 7.79
C HIS A 354 24.01 -4.28 6.27
N TYR A 355 22.91 -4.15 5.52
CA TYR A 355 22.96 -4.19 4.05
C TYR A 355 23.74 -3.00 3.51
N PHE A 356 23.47 -1.81 4.04
CA PHE A 356 24.22 -0.61 3.69
C PHE A 356 25.72 -0.77 4.02
N ALA A 357 26.04 -1.18 5.25
CA ALA A 357 27.42 -1.40 5.72
C ALA A 357 28.17 -2.48 4.93
N SER A 358 27.45 -3.44 4.37
CA SER A 358 28.01 -4.52 3.54
C SER A 358 28.06 -4.19 2.04
N GLY A 359 27.66 -2.99 1.64
CA GLY A 359 27.66 -2.57 0.23
C GLY A 359 26.59 -3.27 -0.63
N VAL A 360 25.55 -3.82 -0.03
CA VAL A 360 24.42 -4.44 -0.74
C VAL A 360 23.52 -3.34 -1.28
N SER A 361 23.32 -3.29 -2.58
CA SER A 361 22.46 -2.29 -3.23
C SER A 361 20.99 -2.43 -2.79
N PRO A 362 20.27 -1.30 -2.57
CA PRO A 362 18.86 -1.34 -2.20
C PRO A 362 18.00 -1.70 -3.40
N CYS A 363 16.90 -2.41 -3.15
CA CYS A 363 15.87 -2.60 -4.16
C CYS A 363 14.99 -1.35 -4.24
N ILE A 364 14.92 -0.74 -5.42
CA ILE A 364 14.15 0.50 -5.60
C ILE A 364 12.64 0.28 -5.39
N HIS A 365 12.14 -0.92 -5.71
CA HIS A 365 10.75 -1.29 -5.44
C HIS A 365 10.44 -1.29 -3.93
N HIS A 366 11.40 -1.69 -3.09
CA HIS A 366 11.24 -1.63 -1.63
C HIS A 366 10.96 -0.19 -1.17
N THR A 367 11.73 0.78 -1.70
CA THR A 367 11.51 2.20 -1.41
C THR A 367 10.11 2.66 -1.86
N PHE A 368 9.65 2.26 -3.04
CA PHE A 368 8.39 2.79 -3.60
C PHE A 368 7.14 2.17 -2.98
N GLY A 369 7.20 0.90 -2.62
CA GLY A 369 6.10 0.27 -1.88
C GLY A 369 5.84 1.03 -0.57
N HIS A 370 6.90 1.29 0.21
CA HIS A 370 6.81 2.07 1.45
C HIS A 370 6.43 3.53 1.18
N ALA A 371 6.94 4.15 0.10
CA ALA A 371 6.58 5.52 -0.25
C ALA A 371 5.08 5.66 -0.57
N LYS A 372 4.50 4.69 -1.27
CA LYS A 372 3.05 4.64 -1.53
C LYS A 372 2.27 4.58 -0.22
N ALA A 373 2.63 3.66 0.67
CA ALA A 373 1.96 3.49 1.96
C ALA A 373 2.10 4.75 2.85
N LEU A 374 3.27 5.39 2.81
CA LEU A 374 3.54 6.63 3.54
C LEU A 374 2.72 7.81 2.98
N ALA A 375 2.59 7.92 1.66
CA ALA A 375 1.76 8.94 1.02
C ALA A 375 0.27 8.72 1.35
N SER A 376 -0.24 7.49 1.26
CA SER A 376 -1.61 7.18 1.66
C SER A 376 -1.90 7.55 3.12
N PHE A 377 -0.94 7.33 4.03
CA PHE A 377 -1.03 7.77 5.43
C PHE A 377 -1.12 9.30 5.55
N LEU A 378 -0.33 10.03 4.78
CA LEU A 378 -0.31 11.51 4.81
C LEU A 378 -1.58 12.14 4.24
N GLU A 379 -2.32 11.44 3.38
CA GLU A 379 -3.63 11.86 2.86
C GLU A 379 -4.78 11.64 3.84
N LEU A 380 -4.60 10.82 4.88
CA LEU A 380 -5.64 10.65 5.90
C LEU A 380 -5.85 11.96 6.66
N PRO A 381 -7.12 12.32 6.98
CA PRO A 381 -7.48 13.58 7.63
C PRO A 381 -6.98 13.70 9.07
#